data_32f4f3a1759eab69950c036c7fd377ec
#
_entry.id   32f4f3a1759eab69950c036c7fd377ec
#
_cell.length_a   1.000
_cell.length_b   1.000
_cell.length_c   1.000
_cell.angle_alpha   90.00
_cell.angle_beta   90.00
_cell.angle_gamma   90.00
#
_symmetry.space_group_name_H-M   'P 1'
#
loop_
_entity.id
_entity.type
_entity.pdbx_description
1 polymer ?
#
loop_
_entity_poly.entity_id
_entity_poly.type
_entity_poly.pdbx_seq_one_letter_code
_entity_poly.pdbx_strand_id
1 'polypeptide(L)'
;MKSVEIDYQIEAPQPEYSLTVSGLAKEYEIGEQPIQLDLTLEAQGEMSAELTVYNHHQKPLASWSQAMTDGELKSITLELSEAKAGHHMLVSRIKDRDGNLQDQQTLDFMLVEPQTPPTPGDYDFVFPNGLKEYVAGTKVLASDGAIYQCKPWPYSGYCQQWTSNATQYQPGTGSHWEMAWDKR
;
A
#
# COMPACT_ATOMS: atom_id res chain seq x y z
N MET A 1 -27.99 49.10 37.61
CA MET A 1 -27.09 48.03 37.12
C MET A 1 -27.96 46.92 36.57
N LYS A 2 -27.90 46.68 35.24
CA LYS A 2 -28.60 45.53 34.61
C LYS A 2 -27.63 44.37 34.58
N SER A 3 -27.95 43.28 35.27
CA SER A 3 -27.26 42.01 35.15
C SER A 3 -27.51 41.43 33.76
N VAL A 4 -26.44 41.17 33.00
CA VAL A 4 -26.50 40.39 31.78
C VAL A 4 -26.33 38.95 32.22
N GLU A 5 -27.42 38.17 32.22
CA GLU A 5 -27.34 36.72 32.31
C GLU A 5 -26.80 36.21 30.95
N ILE A 6 -25.59 35.67 30.97
CA ILE A 6 -25.03 34.93 29.84
C ILE A 6 -25.53 33.50 30.00
N ASP A 7 -26.50 33.12 29.19
CA ASP A 7 -27.02 31.77 29.12
C ASP A 7 -25.97 30.92 28.36
N TYR A 8 -25.12 30.20 29.08
CA TYR A 8 -24.22 29.18 28.54
C TYR A 8 -25.06 27.98 28.21
N GLN A 9 -25.49 27.89 26.97
CA GLN A 9 -25.97 26.62 26.42
C GLN A 9 -24.76 25.69 26.26
N ILE A 10 -24.62 24.78 27.21
CA ILE A 10 -23.74 23.62 27.03
C ILE A 10 -24.44 22.74 25.99
N GLU A 11 -24.00 22.81 24.72
CA GLU A 11 -24.38 21.80 23.73
C GLU A 11 -23.98 20.45 24.30
N ALA A 12 -24.95 19.54 24.43
CA ALA A 12 -24.66 18.16 24.76
C ALA A 12 -23.66 17.63 23.72
N PRO A 13 -22.62 16.91 24.14
CA PRO A 13 -21.68 16.32 23.17
C PRO A 13 -22.47 15.55 22.14
N GLN A 14 -22.30 15.91 20.87
CA GLN A 14 -22.87 15.16 19.75
C GLN A 14 -22.35 13.74 19.85
N PRO A 15 -23.21 12.72 19.67
CA PRO A 15 -22.72 11.35 19.67
C PRO A 15 -21.67 11.17 18.58
N GLU A 16 -20.49 10.72 18.95
CA GLU A 16 -19.48 10.35 17.99
C GLU A 16 -19.89 9.02 17.34
N TYR A 17 -20.02 9.05 16.01
CA TYR A 17 -20.21 7.86 15.20
C TYR A 17 -18.92 7.61 14.43
N SER A 18 -18.29 6.47 14.62
CA SER A 18 -17.10 6.12 13.87
C SER A 18 -17.01 4.62 13.57
N LEU A 19 -16.48 4.29 12.41
CA LEU A 19 -16.11 2.93 12.05
C LEU A 19 -14.60 2.87 11.88
N THR A 20 -13.91 2.32 12.87
CA THR A 20 -12.49 2.08 12.78
C THR A 20 -12.22 0.85 11.91
N VAL A 21 -11.45 1.03 10.85
CA VAL A 21 -10.98 -0.04 9.95
C VAL A 21 -9.49 -0.26 10.18
N SER A 22 -9.11 -1.46 10.58
CA SER A 22 -7.73 -1.86 10.80
C SER A 22 -7.35 -3.08 9.96
N GLY A 23 -6.04 -3.34 9.79
CA GLY A 23 -5.56 -4.44 8.97
C GLY A 23 -5.34 -4.08 7.48
N LEU A 24 -5.73 -2.89 7.02
CA LEU A 24 -5.44 -2.46 5.66
C LEU A 24 -3.96 -2.08 5.52
N ALA A 25 -3.21 -2.83 4.70
CA ALA A 25 -1.85 -2.47 4.33
C ALA A 25 -1.85 -1.36 3.26
N LYS A 26 -0.75 -0.63 3.16
CA LYS A 26 -0.60 0.42 2.13
C LYS A 26 -0.40 -0.15 0.73
N GLU A 27 0.05 -1.39 0.64
CA GLU A 27 0.37 -2.07 -0.60
C GLU A 27 0.08 -3.57 -0.50
N TYR A 28 -0.46 -4.15 -1.56
CA TYR A 28 -0.67 -5.60 -1.75
C TYR A 28 -0.20 -6.01 -3.13
N GLU A 29 0.33 -7.21 -3.28
CA GLU A 29 0.56 -7.79 -4.60
C GLU A 29 -0.76 -8.32 -5.19
N ILE A 30 -0.91 -8.20 -6.51
CA ILE A 30 -2.06 -8.81 -7.22
C ILE A 30 -1.97 -10.32 -7.06
N GLY A 31 -3.05 -10.92 -6.54
CA GLY A 31 -3.08 -12.35 -6.21
C GLY A 31 -2.80 -12.66 -4.75
N GLU A 32 -2.31 -11.70 -3.95
CA GLU A 32 -2.22 -11.77 -2.49
C GLU A 32 -3.60 -11.50 -1.86
N GLN A 33 -4.57 -12.27 -2.27
CA GLN A 33 -5.97 -12.13 -1.86
C GLN A 33 -6.35 -13.32 -0.96
N PRO A 34 -7.29 -13.13 -0.06
CA PRO A 34 -8.17 -11.99 0.19
C PRO A 34 -7.58 -10.96 1.20
N ILE A 35 -8.07 -9.71 1.13
CA ILE A 35 -7.75 -8.66 2.11
C ILE A 35 -8.56 -8.94 3.39
N GLN A 36 -7.88 -9.06 4.52
CA GLN A 36 -8.49 -9.23 5.83
C GLN A 36 -8.51 -7.90 6.58
N LEU A 37 -9.66 -7.53 7.10
CA LEU A 37 -9.86 -6.28 7.84
C LEU A 37 -10.59 -6.56 9.15
N ASP A 38 -10.24 -5.80 10.18
CA ASP A 38 -10.98 -5.76 11.43
C ASP A 38 -11.71 -4.43 11.56
N LEU A 39 -12.99 -4.51 11.89
CA LEU A 39 -13.88 -3.37 12.02
C LEU A 39 -14.30 -3.23 13.48
N THR A 40 -14.26 -2.02 14.01
CA THR A 40 -14.82 -1.69 15.33
C THR A 40 -15.76 -0.51 15.16
N LEU A 41 -17.01 -0.66 15.60
CA LEU A 41 -18.02 0.38 15.56
C LEU A 41 -18.09 1.09 16.92
N GLU A 42 -18.04 2.43 16.89
CA GLU A 42 -18.41 3.31 17.98
C GLU A 42 -19.65 4.09 17.56
N ALA A 43 -20.79 3.85 18.22
CA ALA A 43 -22.05 4.44 17.84
C ALA A 43 -23.06 4.43 18.98
N GLN A 44 -24.18 5.10 18.81
CA GLN A 44 -25.35 4.92 19.70
C GLN A 44 -26.37 4.00 19.03
N GLY A 45 -26.33 2.71 19.42
CA GLY A 45 -27.25 1.70 18.93
C GLY A 45 -26.74 0.94 17.70
N GLU A 46 -27.66 0.35 16.98
CA GLU A 46 -27.37 -0.43 15.77
C GLU A 46 -27.24 0.44 14.53
N MET A 47 -26.18 0.25 13.78
CA MET A 47 -25.89 0.95 12.53
C MET A 47 -25.66 -0.03 11.39
N SER A 48 -25.92 0.40 10.15
CA SER A 48 -25.50 -0.32 8.96
C SER A 48 -24.09 0.12 8.59
N ALA A 49 -23.11 -0.80 8.69
CA ALA A 49 -21.74 -0.58 8.23
C ALA A 49 -21.58 -1.10 6.81
N GLU A 50 -21.04 -0.27 5.92
CA GLU A 50 -20.81 -0.60 4.53
C GLU A 50 -19.34 -0.33 4.18
N LEU A 51 -18.68 -1.26 3.49
CA LEU A 51 -17.35 -1.08 2.92
C LEU A 51 -17.40 -1.35 1.43
N THR A 52 -16.73 -0.50 0.65
CA THR A 52 -16.61 -0.68 -0.79
C THR A 52 -15.20 -0.34 -1.24
N VAL A 53 -14.57 -1.24 -1.98
CA VAL A 53 -13.29 -0.98 -2.64
C VAL A 53 -13.54 -0.48 -4.05
N TYR A 54 -12.91 0.62 -4.41
CA TYR A 54 -12.96 1.22 -5.73
C TYR A 54 -11.57 1.24 -6.37
N ASN A 55 -11.50 1.06 -7.68
CA ASN A 55 -10.30 1.36 -8.45
C ASN A 55 -10.19 2.87 -8.75
N HIS A 56 -9.10 3.30 -9.39
CA HIS A 56 -8.86 4.70 -9.78
C HIS A 56 -9.88 5.26 -10.78
N HIS A 57 -10.69 4.43 -11.43
CA HIS A 57 -11.81 4.84 -12.27
C HIS A 57 -13.15 4.88 -11.51
N GLN A 58 -13.13 4.78 -10.18
CA GLN A 58 -14.32 4.73 -9.32
C GLN A 58 -15.25 3.53 -9.60
N LYS A 59 -14.72 2.46 -10.22
CA LYS A 59 -15.46 1.21 -10.38
C LYS A 59 -15.37 0.40 -9.10
N PRO A 60 -16.50 -0.05 -8.50
CA PRO A 60 -16.45 -0.93 -7.34
C PRO A 60 -15.91 -2.31 -7.73
N LEU A 61 -14.98 -2.82 -6.93
CA LEU A 61 -14.35 -4.13 -7.10
C LEU A 61 -14.84 -5.15 -6.07
N ALA A 62 -15.12 -4.68 -4.86
CA ALA A 62 -15.67 -5.49 -3.78
C ALA A 62 -16.54 -4.64 -2.88
N SER A 63 -17.56 -5.22 -2.27
CA SER A 63 -18.40 -4.57 -1.28
C SER A 63 -18.80 -5.53 -0.18
N TRP A 64 -18.96 -4.98 1.02
CA TRP A 64 -19.46 -5.67 2.19
C TRP A 64 -20.43 -4.76 2.94
N SER A 65 -21.50 -5.30 3.48
CA SER A 65 -22.47 -4.54 4.28
C SER A 65 -23.09 -5.43 5.33
N GLN A 66 -23.17 -4.93 6.56
CA GLN A 66 -23.83 -5.61 7.67
C GLN A 66 -24.26 -4.62 8.76
N ALA A 67 -25.32 -4.97 9.49
CA ALA A 67 -25.65 -4.28 10.73
C ALA A 67 -24.61 -4.61 11.81
N MET A 68 -24.17 -3.60 12.54
CA MET A 68 -23.24 -3.69 13.68
C MET A 68 -23.79 -2.89 14.87
N THR A 69 -23.41 -3.31 16.06
CA THR A 69 -23.79 -2.64 17.32
C THR A 69 -22.56 -1.96 17.94
N ASP A 70 -22.81 -1.02 18.85
CA ASP A 70 -21.74 -0.30 19.57
C ASP A 70 -20.76 -1.28 20.24
N GLY A 71 -19.45 -1.01 20.07
CA GLY A 71 -18.36 -1.81 20.59
C GLY A 71 -18.17 -3.17 19.87
N GLU A 72 -18.95 -3.49 18.84
CA GLU A 72 -18.79 -4.74 18.11
C GLU A 72 -17.50 -4.76 17.31
N LEU A 73 -16.68 -5.80 17.52
CA LEU A 73 -15.52 -6.14 16.71
C LEU A 73 -15.91 -7.18 15.67
N LYS A 74 -15.59 -6.90 14.39
CA LYS A 74 -15.90 -7.80 13.29
C LYS A 74 -14.72 -7.96 12.35
N SER A 75 -14.26 -9.19 12.18
CA SER A 75 -13.27 -9.53 11.15
C SER A 75 -13.98 -9.86 9.85
N ILE A 76 -13.57 -9.24 8.76
CA ILE A 76 -14.11 -9.45 7.43
C ILE A 76 -13.02 -9.77 6.42
N THR A 77 -13.43 -10.35 5.32
CA THR A 77 -12.56 -10.72 4.21
C THR A 77 -13.14 -10.13 2.93
N LEU A 78 -12.33 -9.38 2.19
CA LEU A 78 -12.68 -8.80 0.90
C LEU A 78 -11.89 -9.46 -0.22
N GLU A 79 -12.61 -10.05 -1.18
CA GLU A 79 -12.02 -10.56 -2.42
C GLU A 79 -12.18 -9.53 -3.52
N LEU A 80 -11.07 -9.09 -4.12
CA LEU A 80 -11.09 -8.11 -5.20
C LEU A 80 -11.18 -8.83 -6.54
N SER A 81 -12.35 -8.77 -7.19
CA SER A 81 -12.51 -9.31 -8.54
C SER A 81 -11.93 -8.35 -9.58
N GLU A 82 -11.25 -8.89 -10.60
CA GLU A 82 -10.68 -8.13 -11.71
C GLU A 82 -9.72 -6.99 -11.28
N ALA A 83 -9.03 -7.16 -10.15
CA ALA A 83 -8.09 -6.17 -9.66
C ALA A 83 -6.88 -6.04 -10.59
N LYS A 84 -6.45 -4.81 -10.83
CA LYS A 84 -5.26 -4.46 -11.62
C LYS A 84 -4.33 -3.61 -10.79
N ALA A 85 -3.04 -3.59 -11.15
CA ALA A 85 -2.07 -2.70 -10.51
C ALA A 85 -2.52 -1.24 -10.57
N GLY A 86 -2.24 -0.50 -9.52
CA GLY A 86 -2.55 0.91 -9.40
C GLY A 86 -3.19 1.28 -8.07
N HIS A 87 -3.62 2.52 -7.98
CA HIS A 87 -4.24 3.11 -6.81
C HIS A 87 -5.67 2.62 -6.61
N HIS A 88 -6.00 2.26 -5.36
CA HIS A 88 -7.32 1.81 -4.93
C HIS A 88 -7.75 2.56 -3.68
N MET A 89 -9.05 2.62 -3.46
CA MET A 89 -9.65 3.29 -2.31
C MET A 89 -10.63 2.33 -1.63
N LEU A 90 -10.51 2.19 -0.32
CA LEU A 90 -11.52 1.58 0.53
C LEU A 90 -12.37 2.69 1.14
N VAL A 91 -13.64 2.71 0.84
CA VAL A 91 -14.61 3.65 1.42
C VAL A 91 -15.44 2.90 2.43
N SER A 92 -15.41 3.35 3.69
CA SER A 92 -16.28 2.88 4.75
C SER A 92 -17.38 3.90 5.00
N ARG A 93 -18.59 3.44 5.27
CA ARG A 93 -19.75 4.25 5.61
C ARG A 93 -20.53 3.61 6.72
N ILE A 94 -21.06 4.42 7.62
CA ILE A 94 -22.07 4.01 8.58
C ILE A 94 -23.33 4.82 8.38
N LYS A 95 -24.47 4.13 8.43
CA LYS A 95 -25.81 4.70 8.28
C LYS A 95 -26.69 4.28 9.46
N ASP A 96 -27.55 5.18 9.87
CA ASP A 96 -28.58 4.88 10.85
C ASP A 96 -29.69 3.98 10.27
N ARG A 97 -30.69 3.63 11.10
CA ARG A 97 -31.83 2.81 10.70
C ARG A 97 -32.71 3.44 9.61
N ASP A 98 -32.66 4.76 9.50
CA ASP A 98 -33.40 5.51 8.49
C ASP A 98 -32.62 5.66 7.20
N GLY A 99 -31.37 5.16 7.16
CA GLY A 99 -30.48 5.19 6.00
C GLY A 99 -29.66 6.49 5.86
N ASN A 100 -29.70 7.36 6.88
CA ASN A 100 -28.91 8.59 6.87
C ASN A 100 -27.43 8.28 7.15
N LEU A 101 -26.56 8.87 6.37
CA LEU A 101 -25.12 8.75 6.54
C LEU A 101 -24.68 9.47 7.84
N GLN A 102 -24.02 8.75 8.74
CA GLN A 102 -23.51 9.26 10.02
C GLN A 102 -22.00 9.54 9.96
N ASP A 103 -21.24 8.65 9.30
CA ASP A 103 -19.81 8.83 9.06
C ASP A 103 -19.37 8.16 7.76
N GLN A 104 -18.31 8.71 7.16
CA GLN A 104 -17.65 8.14 5.98
C GLN A 104 -16.15 8.39 6.05
N GLN A 105 -15.37 7.35 5.81
CA GLN A 105 -13.91 7.43 5.70
C GLN A 105 -13.45 6.85 4.36
N THR A 106 -12.31 7.33 3.90
CA THR A 106 -11.64 6.82 2.70
C THR A 106 -10.20 6.50 3.06
N LEU A 107 -9.78 5.27 2.77
CA LEU A 107 -8.43 4.77 2.98
C LEU A 107 -7.84 4.36 1.63
N ASP A 108 -6.63 4.85 1.35
CA ASP A 108 -5.94 4.60 0.09
C ASP A 108 -4.96 3.45 0.22
N PHE A 109 -4.85 2.63 -0.81
CA PHE A 109 -3.85 1.58 -0.92
C PHE A 109 -3.46 1.31 -2.37
N MET A 110 -2.34 0.62 -2.58
CA MET A 110 -1.83 0.28 -3.90
C MET A 110 -1.93 -1.22 -4.13
N LEU A 111 -2.30 -1.60 -5.34
CA LEU A 111 -2.06 -2.95 -5.84
C LEU A 111 -0.87 -2.89 -6.80
N VAL A 112 0.10 -3.77 -6.60
CA VAL A 112 1.29 -3.88 -7.43
C VAL A 112 1.32 -5.23 -8.14
N GLU A 113 1.97 -5.27 -9.31
CA GLU A 113 2.21 -6.56 -9.99
C GLU A 113 3.13 -7.43 -9.12
N PRO A 114 2.83 -8.74 -9.02
CA PRO A 114 3.69 -9.66 -8.28
C PRO A 114 5.11 -9.61 -8.84
N GLN A 115 6.07 -9.37 -7.96
CA GLN A 115 7.49 -9.43 -8.33
C GLN A 115 7.83 -10.91 -8.56
N THR A 116 7.84 -11.32 -9.82
CA THR A 116 8.36 -12.67 -10.17
C THR A 116 9.84 -12.71 -9.83
N PRO A 117 10.30 -13.56 -8.89
CA PRO A 117 11.72 -13.67 -8.62
C PRO A 117 12.48 -13.99 -9.90
N PRO A 118 13.59 -13.31 -10.21
CA PRO A 118 14.40 -13.60 -11.38
C PRO A 118 14.84 -15.07 -11.39
N THR A 119 14.60 -15.72 -12.51
CA THR A 119 15.01 -17.12 -12.67
C THR A 119 16.47 -17.22 -13.13
N PRO A 120 17.20 -18.28 -12.74
CA PRO A 120 18.52 -18.56 -13.32
C PRO A 120 18.44 -18.58 -14.85
N GLY A 121 19.19 -17.69 -15.51
CA GLY A 121 19.14 -17.46 -16.96
C GLY A 121 18.68 -16.05 -17.35
N ASP A 122 17.99 -15.34 -16.45
CA ASP A 122 17.63 -13.93 -16.66
C ASP A 122 18.80 -12.99 -16.35
N TYR A 123 19.80 -13.48 -15.62
CA TYR A 123 21.02 -12.77 -15.23
C TYR A 123 22.26 -13.66 -15.40
N ASP A 124 23.41 -13.03 -15.60
CA ASP A 124 24.70 -13.71 -15.79
C ASP A 124 25.36 -14.03 -14.45
N PHE A 125 25.23 -13.15 -13.47
CA PHE A 125 25.87 -13.28 -12.15
C PHE A 125 24.94 -12.83 -11.02
N VAL A 126 25.18 -13.33 -9.81
CA VAL A 126 24.65 -12.77 -8.56
C VAL A 126 25.70 -11.78 -8.02
N PHE A 127 25.35 -10.52 -7.94
CA PHE A 127 26.27 -9.47 -7.45
C PHE A 127 26.74 -9.76 -6.01
N PRO A 128 28.01 -9.60 -5.66
CA PRO A 128 29.14 -9.13 -6.50
C PRO A 128 30.00 -10.25 -7.14
N ASN A 129 29.47 -11.46 -7.29
CA ASN A 129 30.23 -12.57 -7.86
C ASN A 129 30.59 -12.28 -9.32
N GLY A 130 31.80 -12.65 -9.74
CA GLY A 130 32.27 -12.43 -11.12
C GLY A 130 32.58 -10.97 -11.45
N LEU A 131 32.82 -10.11 -10.45
CA LEU A 131 32.98 -8.66 -10.61
C LEU A 131 33.96 -8.22 -11.70
N LYS A 132 35.06 -8.98 -11.89
CA LYS A 132 36.08 -8.67 -12.92
C LYS A 132 35.65 -9.07 -14.33
N GLU A 133 34.58 -9.82 -14.45
CA GLU A 133 34.04 -10.32 -15.74
C GLU A 133 32.92 -9.41 -16.26
N TYR A 134 32.48 -8.41 -15.47
CA TYR A 134 31.41 -7.53 -15.88
C TYR A 134 31.84 -6.64 -17.04
N VAL A 135 31.09 -6.69 -18.10
CA VAL A 135 31.24 -5.86 -19.31
C VAL A 135 29.92 -5.16 -19.62
N ALA A 136 29.93 -4.27 -20.58
CA ALA A 136 28.72 -3.63 -21.08
C ALA A 136 27.66 -4.70 -21.46
N GLY A 137 26.46 -4.58 -20.89
CA GLY A 137 25.37 -5.53 -21.12
C GLY A 137 25.30 -6.66 -20.12
N THR A 138 26.32 -6.92 -19.29
CA THR A 138 26.26 -7.92 -18.22
C THR A 138 25.09 -7.66 -17.29
N LYS A 139 24.29 -8.66 -17.02
CA LYS A 139 23.14 -8.61 -16.12
C LYS A 139 23.48 -9.26 -14.78
N VAL A 140 23.21 -8.58 -13.71
CA VAL A 140 23.41 -9.08 -12.35
C VAL A 140 22.14 -9.07 -11.53
N LEU A 141 21.94 -10.09 -10.74
CA LEU A 141 20.92 -10.12 -9.68
C LEU A 141 21.49 -9.41 -8.45
N ALA A 142 20.87 -8.34 -8.02
CA ALA A 142 21.28 -7.58 -6.85
C ALA A 142 20.59 -8.07 -5.57
N SER A 143 21.04 -7.55 -4.43
CA SER A 143 20.52 -7.91 -3.10
C SER A 143 19.07 -7.49 -2.85
N ASP A 144 18.54 -6.55 -3.63
CA ASP A 144 17.14 -6.13 -3.60
C ASP A 144 16.21 -7.04 -4.43
N GLY A 145 16.75 -8.14 -5.00
CA GLY A 145 16.01 -9.09 -5.83
C GLY A 145 15.78 -8.63 -7.27
N ALA A 146 16.25 -7.44 -7.65
CA ALA A 146 16.10 -6.94 -9.00
C ALA A 146 17.33 -7.24 -9.87
N ILE A 147 17.10 -7.26 -11.20
CA ILE A 147 18.17 -7.40 -12.20
C ILE A 147 18.65 -6.03 -12.64
N TYR A 148 19.97 -5.87 -12.71
CA TYR A 148 20.64 -4.68 -13.19
C TYR A 148 21.56 -5.02 -14.36
N GLN A 149 21.50 -4.21 -15.39
CA GLN A 149 22.35 -4.35 -16.56
C GLN A 149 23.46 -3.30 -16.57
N CYS A 150 24.70 -3.73 -16.71
CA CYS A 150 25.86 -2.85 -16.81
C CYS A 150 25.76 -1.98 -18.07
N LYS A 151 25.88 -0.67 -17.87
CA LYS A 151 25.79 0.34 -18.94
C LYS A 151 26.97 0.22 -19.92
N PRO A 152 26.79 0.66 -21.19
CA PRO A 152 27.87 0.68 -22.16
C PRO A 152 28.95 1.71 -21.81
N TRP A 153 30.06 1.68 -22.54
CA TRP A 153 31.10 2.70 -22.46
C TRP A 153 30.49 4.12 -22.61
N PRO A 154 30.90 5.14 -21.84
CA PRO A 154 32.07 5.16 -20.91
C PRO A 154 31.77 4.63 -19.50
N TYR A 155 30.57 4.21 -19.19
CA TYR A 155 30.11 3.88 -17.84
C TYR A 155 30.40 2.44 -17.40
N SER A 156 30.68 1.54 -18.34
CA SER A 156 30.89 0.11 -18.06
C SER A 156 32.02 -0.19 -17.07
N GLY A 157 33.03 0.69 -17.00
CA GLY A 157 34.10 0.57 -16.03
C GLY A 157 33.65 0.72 -14.57
N TYR A 158 32.52 1.38 -14.32
CA TYR A 158 31.99 1.55 -12.96
C TYR A 158 31.33 0.27 -12.43
N CYS A 159 30.86 -0.62 -13.32
CA CYS A 159 30.25 -1.88 -12.91
C CYS A 159 31.21 -2.81 -12.17
N GLN A 160 32.52 -2.67 -12.42
CA GLN A 160 33.58 -3.43 -11.74
C GLN A 160 34.12 -2.76 -10.49
N GLN A 161 33.70 -1.52 -10.22
CA GLN A 161 34.22 -0.72 -9.09
C GLN A 161 33.36 -0.95 -7.84
N TRP A 162 33.61 -2.07 -7.18
CA TRP A 162 32.98 -2.36 -5.92
C TRP A 162 33.97 -3.04 -4.95
N THR A 163 33.89 -2.63 -3.70
CA THR A 163 34.51 -3.33 -2.56
C THR A 163 33.59 -3.18 -1.36
N SER A 164 33.80 -3.98 -0.30
CA SER A 164 33.02 -3.85 0.95
C SER A 164 33.08 -2.45 1.58
N ASN A 165 34.11 -1.65 1.27
CA ASN A 165 34.31 -0.29 1.77
C ASN A 165 34.01 0.80 0.72
N ALA A 166 33.74 0.44 -0.53
CA ALA A 166 33.45 1.36 -1.63
C ALA A 166 32.25 0.83 -2.43
N THR A 167 31.06 1.19 -1.96
CA THR A 167 29.76 0.65 -2.43
C THR A 167 28.99 1.64 -3.31
N GLN A 168 29.61 2.76 -3.72
CA GLN A 168 28.92 3.84 -4.45
C GLN A 168 28.25 3.38 -5.74
N TYR A 169 28.79 2.37 -6.41
CA TYR A 169 28.24 1.81 -7.65
C TYR A 169 27.55 0.46 -7.44
N GLN A 170 27.24 0.07 -6.21
CA GLN A 170 26.50 -1.15 -5.92
C GLN A 170 25.10 -1.06 -6.53
N PRO A 171 24.68 -2.01 -7.37
CA PRO A 171 23.38 -1.94 -8.04
C PRO A 171 22.23 -1.85 -7.04
N GLY A 172 21.33 -0.88 -7.28
CA GLY A 172 20.13 -0.63 -6.50
C GLY A 172 20.30 0.08 -5.16
N THR A 173 21.48 0.04 -4.55
CA THR A 173 21.71 0.59 -3.20
C THR A 173 22.86 1.59 -3.10
N GLY A 174 23.80 1.59 -4.04
CA GLY A 174 24.92 2.53 -4.05
C GLY A 174 24.45 3.96 -4.34
N SER A 175 25.16 4.96 -3.80
CA SER A 175 24.79 6.38 -3.97
C SER A 175 24.83 6.86 -5.44
N HIS A 176 25.54 6.15 -6.31
CA HIS A 176 25.74 6.48 -7.73
C HIS A 176 25.53 5.26 -8.64
N TRP A 177 24.71 4.30 -8.19
CA TRP A 177 24.48 3.07 -8.95
C TRP A 177 23.91 3.35 -10.36
N GLU A 178 23.05 4.37 -10.49
CA GLU A 178 22.45 4.76 -11.77
C GLU A 178 23.47 5.20 -12.82
N MET A 179 24.70 5.56 -12.43
CA MET A 179 25.77 5.83 -13.37
C MET A 179 26.32 4.56 -14.02
N ALA A 180 26.29 3.45 -13.32
CA ALA A 180 26.86 2.19 -13.77
C ALA A 180 25.82 1.23 -14.36
N TRP A 181 24.58 1.26 -13.86
CA TRP A 181 23.57 0.23 -14.08
C TRP A 181 22.25 0.81 -14.59
N ASP A 182 21.53 -0.01 -15.35
CA ASP A 182 20.13 0.16 -15.69
C ASP A 182 19.31 -0.95 -15.01
N LYS A 183 18.27 -0.61 -14.25
CA LYS A 183 17.35 -1.58 -13.66
C LYS A 183 16.47 -2.17 -14.76
N ARG A 184 16.28 -3.51 -14.73
CA ARG A 184 15.50 -4.26 -15.73
C ARG A 184 14.23 -4.81 -15.12
#